data_28bb6a6a07ded231a6fb01c16d0e2eda
#
_entry.id   28bb6a6a07ded231a6fb01c16d0e2eda
#
_cell.length_a   1.000
_cell.length_b   1.000
_cell.length_c   1.000
_cell.angle_alpha   90.00
_cell.angle_beta   90.00
_cell.angle_gamma   90.00
#
_symmetry.space_group_name_H-M   'P 1'
#
loop_
_entity.id
_entity.type
_entity.pdbx_description
1 polymer ?
#
loop_
_entity_poly.entity_id
_entity_poly.type
_entity_poly.pdbx_seq_one_letter_code
_entity_poly.pdbx_strand_id
1 'polypeptide(L)'
;MMDHPSAHKALLSPLFSAMRDFSADPVQSAMTALFSAQAEIHLCHPLGDMSGPNALYQTAYAPLLRAMPDLERRDWIVMAGETSQGEQWLGAGGHYVGTFMAPWLDIPPTGHIAHMRYHEFYRISDGKIVEMQAIWDLPELMMQAGAWPMAPSLGREFFVPGPATQDGFVRGPWDRDQAAASCDHIVDMLAHLTRHPAQGGPEVMEMERFWHPRFNWYGPAGIGTARGVSGFRNWHQIPFLNAMPDRGAKDETLDFHFFGDGDYAAVTGWPNMRQSLSADGWLGLPPTGQMIDLRSLDFWRLENGLIRENWVLVDLLDLYAQLGVDVMARLREFNKARNPGPIPQIGDRP
;
A
#
# COMPACT_ATOMS: atom_id res chain seq x y z
N MET A 1 6.75 -26.27 20.48
CA MET A 1 6.02 -25.00 20.69
C MET A 1 6.07 -24.28 19.35
N MET A 2 4.95 -23.78 18.84
CA MET A 2 4.93 -23.02 17.58
C MET A 2 5.66 -21.69 17.82
N ASP A 3 6.50 -21.22 16.88
CA ASP A 3 7.12 -19.90 16.98
C ASP A 3 6.04 -18.79 16.87
N HIS A 4 6.34 -17.59 17.38
CA HIS A 4 5.39 -16.49 17.41
C HIS A 4 4.86 -16.10 16.02
N PRO A 5 5.68 -15.92 14.99
CA PRO A 5 5.20 -15.57 13.64
C PRO A 5 4.26 -16.62 13.05
N SER A 6 4.56 -17.91 13.18
CA SER A 6 3.65 -18.98 12.74
C SER A 6 2.33 -18.97 13.51
N ALA A 7 2.38 -18.69 14.83
CA ALA A 7 1.19 -18.55 15.65
C ALA A 7 0.33 -17.35 15.22
N HIS A 8 0.94 -16.22 14.85
CA HIS A 8 0.23 -15.03 14.39
C HIS A 8 -0.45 -15.24 13.02
N LYS A 9 0.20 -15.95 12.09
CA LYS A 9 -0.43 -16.32 10.80
C LYS A 9 -1.65 -17.24 11.05
N ALA A 10 -1.55 -18.19 11.99
CA ALA A 10 -2.66 -19.03 12.37
C ALA A 10 -3.79 -18.24 13.07
N LEU A 11 -3.44 -17.27 13.93
CA LEU A 11 -4.38 -16.40 14.62
C LEU A 11 -5.26 -15.60 13.65
N LEU A 12 -4.70 -15.01 12.58
CA LEU A 12 -5.43 -14.20 11.63
C LEU A 12 -6.15 -15.01 10.54
N SER A 13 -5.82 -16.28 10.38
CA SER A 13 -6.42 -17.16 9.35
C SER A 13 -7.95 -17.18 9.36
N PRO A 14 -8.67 -17.20 10.51
CA PRO A 14 -10.14 -17.13 10.51
C PRO A 14 -10.69 -15.85 9.89
N LEU A 15 -10.07 -14.69 10.14
CA LEU A 15 -10.47 -13.42 9.57
C LEU A 15 -10.29 -13.42 8.04
N PHE A 16 -9.10 -13.81 7.56
CA PHE A 16 -8.82 -13.88 6.13
C PHE A 16 -9.72 -14.90 5.42
N SER A 17 -10.05 -16.01 6.09
CA SER A 17 -10.99 -17.00 5.55
C SER A 17 -12.41 -16.44 5.44
N ALA A 18 -12.87 -15.67 6.43
CA ALA A 18 -14.18 -15.03 6.40
C ALA A 18 -14.27 -13.94 5.32
N MET A 19 -13.15 -13.28 5.01
CA MET A 19 -13.07 -12.24 3.98
C MET A 19 -12.89 -12.80 2.56
N ARG A 20 -12.58 -14.08 2.39
CA ARG A 20 -12.39 -14.69 1.07
C ARG A 20 -13.68 -14.74 0.26
N ASP A 21 -14.79 -14.99 0.94
CA ASP A 21 -16.14 -14.88 0.42
C ASP A 21 -16.89 -13.94 1.38
N PHE A 22 -16.69 -12.64 1.14
CA PHE A 22 -16.90 -11.60 2.11
C PHE A 22 -18.38 -11.46 2.46
N SER A 23 -18.75 -11.87 3.67
CA SER A 23 -20.10 -11.68 4.20
C SER A 23 -20.05 -10.98 5.58
N ALA A 24 -21.08 -10.17 5.85
CA ALA A 24 -21.07 -9.24 7.00
C ALA A 24 -20.84 -9.92 8.34
N ASP A 25 -21.70 -10.90 8.70
CA ASP A 25 -21.70 -11.48 10.04
C ASP A 25 -20.43 -12.27 10.38
N PRO A 26 -19.91 -13.16 9.52
CA PRO A 26 -18.64 -13.85 9.78
C PRO A 26 -17.46 -12.90 9.94
N VAL A 27 -17.36 -11.85 9.09
CA VAL A 27 -16.26 -10.88 9.15
C VAL A 27 -16.32 -10.06 10.44
N GLN A 28 -17.50 -9.52 10.81
CA GLN A 28 -17.66 -8.78 12.07
C GLN A 28 -17.35 -9.64 13.30
N SER A 29 -17.80 -10.91 13.29
CA SER A 29 -17.53 -11.84 14.37
C SER A 29 -16.02 -12.11 14.52
N ALA A 30 -15.32 -12.36 13.40
CA ALA A 30 -13.88 -12.58 13.40
C ALA A 30 -13.11 -11.32 13.84
N MET A 31 -13.50 -10.13 13.35
CA MET A 31 -12.90 -8.86 13.77
C MET A 31 -13.05 -8.63 15.27
N THR A 32 -14.26 -8.82 15.80
CA THR A 32 -14.53 -8.67 17.24
C THR A 32 -13.72 -9.66 18.10
N ALA A 33 -13.53 -10.88 17.60
CA ALA A 33 -12.74 -11.89 18.29
C ALA A 33 -11.24 -11.58 18.29
N LEU A 34 -10.70 -10.99 17.23
CA LEU A 34 -9.26 -10.84 17.02
C LEU A 34 -8.71 -9.48 17.42
N PHE A 35 -9.45 -8.40 17.20
CA PHE A 35 -8.99 -7.06 17.54
C PHE A 35 -9.18 -6.76 19.03
N SER A 36 -8.28 -5.96 19.60
CA SER A 36 -8.54 -5.23 20.83
C SER A 36 -9.70 -4.27 20.60
N ALA A 37 -10.53 -4.06 21.62
CA ALA A 37 -11.65 -3.11 21.55
C ALA A 37 -11.18 -1.66 21.29
N GLN A 38 -9.94 -1.35 21.63
CA GLN A 38 -9.30 -0.05 21.47
C GLN A 38 -8.13 -0.11 20.47
N ALA A 39 -8.13 -1.08 19.57
CA ALA A 39 -7.08 -1.19 18.55
C ALA A 39 -6.97 0.13 17.77
N GLU A 40 -5.76 0.60 17.59
CA GLU A 40 -5.47 1.76 16.75
C GLU A 40 -5.53 1.34 15.28
N ILE A 41 -6.32 2.06 14.49
CA ILE A 41 -6.53 1.73 13.08
C ILE A 41 -6.12 2.94 12.24
N HIS A 42 -5.17 2.74 11.36
CA HIS A 42 -4.67 3.73 10.43
C HIS A 42 -4.96 3.28 9.01
N LEU A 43 -5.91 3.93 8.33
CA LEU A 43 -6.22 3.71 6.93
C LEU A 43 -5.79 4.90 6.07
N CYS A 44 -5.49 4.62 4.81
CA CYS A 44 -5.18 5.65 3.82
C CYS A 44 -6.29 6.69 3.69
N HIS A 45 -5.89 7.90 3.25
CA HIS A 45 -6.85 8.97 2.94
C HIS A 45 -7.83 8.53 1.84
N PRO A 46 -9.16 8.84 1.93
CA PRO A 46 -9.81 9.70 2.93
C PRO A 46 -10.40 8.94 4.14
N LEU A 47 -10.11 7.67 4.32
CA LEU A 47 -10.69 6.85 5.40
C LEU A 47 -10.16 7.26 6.78
N GLY A 48 -8.85 7.51 6.90
CA GLY A 48 -8.21 8.11 8.07
C GLY A 48 -8.10 7.19 9.29
N ASP A 49 -7.82 7.80 10.43
CA ASP A 49 -7.59 7.11 11.69
C ASP A 49 -8.90 6.84 12.44
N MET A 50 -8.97 5.70 13.12
CA MET A 50 -10.12 5.28 13.90
C MET A 50 -9.72 4.31 15.02
N SER A 51 -10.64 3.99 15.91
CA SER A 51 -10.38 3.06 17.02
C SER A 51 -11.38 1.92 17.05
N GLY A 52 -10.84 0.72 17.14
CA GLY A 52 -11.56 -0.53 17.34
C GLY A 52 -12.21 -1.13 16.08
N PRO A 53 -12.54 -2.44 16.14
CA PRO A 53 -13.00 -3.20 14.98
C PRO A 53 -14.35 -2.74 14.43
N ASN A 54 -15.24 -2.22 15.28
CA ASN A 54 -16.55 -1.76 14.82
C ASN A 54 -16.42 -0.48 13.97
N ALA A 55 -15.57 0.47 14.36
CA ALA A 55 -15.34 1.67 13.57
C ALA A 55 -14.72 1.30 12.19
N LEU A 56 -13.73 0.41 12.18
CA LEU A 56 -13.14 -0.11 10.95
C LEU A 56 -14.19 -0.75 10.03
N TYR A 57 -15.03 -1.61 10.59
CA TYR A 57 -16.06 -2.27 9.78
C TYR A 57 -17.06 -1.26 9.20
N GLN A 58 -17.60 -0.35 10.01
CA GLN A 58 -18.63 0.60 9.58
C GLN A 58 -18.11 1.66 8.62
N THR A 59 -16.87 2.12 8.81
CA THR A 59 -16.29 3.18 7.99
C THR A 59 -15.72 2.66 6.67
N ALA A 60 -15.10 1.48 6.67
CA ALA A 60 -14.37 0.97 5.52
C ALA A 60 -15.06 -0.23 4.86
N TYR A 61 -15.22 -1.34 5.57
CA TYR A 61 -15.67 -2.59 4.96
C TYR A 61 -17.15 -2.60 4.58
N ALA A 62 -18.03 -2.11 5.43
CA ALA A 62 -19.47 -2.12 5.11
C ALA A 62 -19.84 -1.25 3.90
N PRO A 63 -19.26 -0.04 3.72
CA PRO A 63 -19.46 0.72 2.48
C PRO A 63 -18.87 0.03 1.25
N LEU A 64 -17.69 -0.59 1.35
CA LEU A 64 -17.07 -1.32 0.26
C LEU A 64 -17.91 -2.54 -0.16
N LEU A 65 -18.40 -3.31 0.82
CA LEU A 65 -19.30 -4.45 0.57
C LEU A 65 -20.62 -4.03 -0.10
N ARG A 66 -21.16 -2.86 0.26
CA ARG A 66 -22.33 -2.32 -0.45
C ARG A 66 -22.03 -1.94 -1.90
N ALA A 67 -20.83 -1.45 -2.14
CA ALA A 67 -20.38 -1.08 -3.49
C ALA A 67 -20.04 -2.30 -4.35
N MET A 68 -19.50 -3.35 -3.74
CA MET A 68 -19.15 -4.63 -4.36
C MET A 68 -19.83 -5.77 -3.58
N PRO A 69 -21.10 -6.15 -3.92
CA PRO A 69 -21.87 -7.13 -3.14
C PRO A 69 -21.29 -8.55 -3.14
N ASP A 70 -20.45 -8.87 -4.11
CA ASP A 70 -19.71 -10.12 -4.28
C ASP A 70 -18.24 -9.96 -3.95
N LEU A 71 -17.90 -9.10 -2.97
CA LEU A 71 -16.53 -8.79 -2.57
C LEU A 71 -15.77 -10.04 -2.12
N GLU A 72 -14.57 -10.20 -2.66
CA GLU A 72 -13.59 -11.21 -2.27
C GLU A 72 -12.28 -10.55 -1.82
N ARG A 73 -11.69 -11.06 -0.76
CA ARG A 73 -10.30 -10.79 -0.39
C ARG A 73 -9.39 -11.87 -0.98
N ARG A 74 -8.40 -11.48 -1.75
CA ARG A 74 -7.41 -12.37 -2.40
C ARG A 74 -6.01 -12.03 -1.96
N ASP A 75 -5.56 -12.64 -0.87
CA ASP A 75 -4.18 -12.51 -0.41
C ASP A 75 -3.22 -13.21 -1.37
N TRP A 76 -2.02 -12.66 -1.55
CA TRP A 76 -0.91 -13.28 -2.27
C TRP A 76 0.42 -13.19 -1.52
N ILE A 77 0.54 -12.34 -0.49
CA ILE A 77 1.58 -12.38 0.54
C ILE A 77 0.91 -12.41 1.90
N VAL A 78 1.33 -13.33 2.76
CA VAL A 78 1.05 -13.34 4.20
C VAL A 78 2.32 -13.78 4.90
N MET A 79 2.94 -12.86 5.60
CA MET A 79 4.19 -13.05 6.32
C MET A 79 4.09 -12.47 7.72
N ALA A 80 4.88 -12.98 8.66
CA ALA A 80 4.91 -12.46 10.02
C ALA A 80 6.33 -12.51 10.58
N GLY A 81 6.66 -11.56 11.44
CA GLY A 81 7.99 -11.48 12.03
C GLY A 81 8.02 -10.60 13.26
N GLU A 82 9.22 -10.46 13.79
CA GLU A 82 9.54 -9.63 14.94
C GLU A 82 10.47 -8.50 14.49
N THR A 83 10.18 -7.27 14.92
CA THR A 83 11.06 -6.12 14.70
C THR A 83 12.31 -6.20 15.60
N SER A 84 13.30 -5.36 15.33
CA SER A 84 14.48 -5.22 16.19
C SER A 84 14.15 -4.78 17.62
N GLN A 85 12.99 -4.17 17.84
CA GLN A 85 12.47 -3.76 19.15
C GLN A 85 11.64 -4.87 19.85
N GLY A 86 11.46 -6.02 19.19
CA GLY A 86 10.67 -7.14 19.73
C GLY A 86 9.17 -7.05 19.50
N GLU A 87 8.71 -6.11 18.70
CA GLU A 87 7.30 -6.01 18.32
C GLU A 87 6.93 -7.11 17.31
N GLN A 88 5.73 -7.61 17.43
CA GLN A 88 5.22 -8.69 16.59
C GLN A 88 4.28 -8.12 15.53
N TRP A 89 4.67 -8.26 14.26
CA TRP A 89 3.89 -7.78 13.13
C TRP A 89 3.55 -8.91 12.15
N LEU A 90 2.38 -8.77 11.53
CA LEU A 90 1.97 -9.57 10.38
C LEU A 90 1.65 -8.61 9.23
N GLY A 91 2.18 -8.88 8.04
CA GLY A 91 1.87 -8.18 6.82
C GLY A 91 1.08 -9.07 5.85
N ALA A 92 0.04 -8.51 5.25
CA ALA A 92 -0.75 -9.14 4.20
C ALA A 92 -0.88 -8.20 2.99
N GLY A 93 -0.53 -8.71 1.81
CA GLY A 93 -0.72 -8.03 0.53
C GLY A 93 -1.62 -8.84 -0.39
N GLY A 94 -2.50 -8.17 -1.11
CA GLY A 94 -3.47 -8.82 -1.97
C GLY A 94 -4.33 -7.84 -2.75
N HIS A 95 -5.48 -8.34 -3.21
CA HIS A 95 -6.51 -7.53 -3.85
C HIS A 95 -7.88 -7.78 -3.21
N TYR A 96 -8.64 -6.72 -3.00
CA TYR A 96 -10.09 -6.79 -2.94
C TYR A 96 -10.61 -6.85 -4.38
N VAL A 97 -11.49 -7.80 -4.67
CA VAL A 97 -12.06 -8.04 -6.00
C VAL A 97 -13.56 -8.21 -5.89
N GLY A 98 -14.31 -7.61 -6.78
CA GLY A 98 -15.77 -7.75 -6.83
C GLY A 98 -16.38 -7.05 -8.03
N THR A 99 -17.66 -7.20 -8.23
CA THR A 99 -18.41 -6.45 -9.24
C THR A 99 -18.77 -5.08 -8.68
N PHE A 100 -18.20 -4.01 -9.22
CA PHE A 100 -18.40 -2.65 -8.70
C PHE A 100 -19.73 -2.07 -9.18
N MET A 101 -20.76 -2.19 -8.35
CA MET A 101 -22.17 -1.95 -8.69
C MET A 101 -22.74 -0.63 -8.16
N ALA A 102 -22.18 -0.05 -7.09
CA ALA A 102 -22.66 1.20 -6.50
C ALA A 102 -21.49 2.15 -6.22
N PRO A 103 -21.71 3.49 -6.22
CA PRO A 103 -20.66 4.45 -5.93
C PRO A 103 -20.02 4.21 -4.55
N TRP A 104 -18.70 4.34 -4.46
CA TRP A 104 -17.95 4.27 -3.22
C TRP A 104 -16.89 5.37 -3.18
N LEU A 105 -16.83 6.17 -2.13
CA LEU A 105 -15.94 7.34 -2.01
C LEU A 105 -16.04 8.26 -3.26
N ASP A 106 -17.24 8.51 -3.76
CA ASP A 106 -17.51 9.25 -4.99
C ASP A 106 -16.93 8.63 -6.28
N ILE A 107 -16.27 7.48 -6.20
CA ILE A 107 -15.81 6.74 -7.38
C ILE A 107 -17.05 6.13 -8.06
N PRO A 108 -17.28 6.41 -9.37
CA PRO A 108 -18.45 5.89 -10.06
C PRO A 108 -18.32 4.38 -10.29
N PRO A 109 -19.44 3.63 -10.19
CA PRO A 109 -19.43 2.18 -10.42
C PRO A 109 -19.12 1.88 -11.89
N THR A 110 -18.46 0.76 -12.13
CA THR A 110 -18.15 0.28 -13.50
C THR A 110 -19.22 -0.67 -14.03
N GLY A 111 -20.00 -1.31 -13.16
CA GLY A 111 -20.87 -2.42 -13.49
C GLY A 111 -20.13 -3.70 -13.90
N HIS A 112 -18.79 -3.71 -13.77
CA HIS A 112 -17.91 -4.81 -14.13
C HIS A 112 -17.07 -5.25 -12.94
N ILE A 113 -16.37 -6.38 -13.11
CA ILE A 113 -15.34 -6.79 -12.16
C ILE A 113 -14.30 -5.66 -12.01
N ALA A 114 -13.99 -5.35 -10.76
CA ALA A 114 -12.97 -4.39 -10.40
C ALA A 114 -12.07 -4.99 -9.31
N HIS A 115 -10.89 -4.45 -9.18
CA HIS A 115 -9.93 -4.85 -8.16
C HIS A 115 -9.31 -3.62 -7.52
N MET A 116 -8.84 -3.79 -6.29
CA MET A 116 -8.14 -2.76 -5.54
C MET A 116 -7.07 -3.44 -4.71
N ARG A 117 -5.81 -3.13 -5.01
CA ARG A 117 -4.67 -3.66 -4.25
C ARG A 117 -4.70 -3.11 -2.83
N TYR A 118 -4.30 -3.95 -1.87
CA TYR A 118 -4.11 -3.53 -0.49
C TYR A 118 -2.78 -4.06 0.06
N HIS A 119 -2.20 -3.30 0.97
CA HIS A 119 -1.19 -3.72 1.92
C HIS A 119 -1.72 -3.40 3.31
N GLU A 120 -1.77 -4.41 4.17
CA GLU A 120 -2.33 -4.33 5.51
C GLU A 120 -1.38 -4.96 6.51
N PHE A 121 -1.05 -4.20 7.54
CA PHE A 121 -0.12 -4.60 8.58
C PHE A 121 -0.82 -4.59 9.93
N TYR A 122 -0.56 -5.61 10.72
CA TYR A 122 -1.23 -5.86 11.99
C TYR A 122 -0.18 -6.06 13.06
N ARG A 123 -0.16 -5.20 14.08
CA ARG A 123 0.65 -5.40 15.28
C ARG A 123 -0.14 -6.24 16.26
N ILE A 124 0.53 -7.28 16.80
CA ILE A 124 -0.10 -8.27 17.65
C ILE A 124 0.54 -8.21 19.04
N SER A 125 -0.28 -8.08 20.07
CA SER A 125 0.13 -8.19 21.47
C SER A 125 -0.92 -9.00 22.23
N ASP A 126 -0.46 -9.90 23.10
CA ASP A 126 -1.31 -10.75 23.97
C ASP A 126 -2.43 -11.49 23.20
N GLY A 127 -2.10 -11.95 21.97
CA GLY A 127 -3.04 -12.68 21.13
C GLY A 127 -4.18 -11.82 20.54
N LYS A 128 -4.01 -10.51 20.50
CA LYS A 128 -4.94 -9.55 19.90
C LYS A 128 -4.22 -8.65 18.92
N ILE A 129 -4.94 -8.21 17.90
CA ILE A 129 -4.53 -7.09 17.05
C ILE A 129 -4.73 -5.81 17.85
N VAL A 130 -3.64 -5.10 18.12
CA VAL A 130 -3.65 -3.84 18.87
C VAL A 130 -3.49 -2.61 17.99
N GLU A 131 -2.99 -2.82 16.77
CA GLU A 131 -2.82 -1.78 15.76
C GLU A 131 -2.97 -2.38 14.36
N MET A 132 -3.52 -1.60 13.43
CA MET A 132 -3.57 -1.89 12.00
C MET A 132 -3.14 -0.67 11.21
N GLN A 133 -2.20 -0.84 10.29
CA GLN A 133 -1.82 0.17 9.30
C GLN A 133 -2.12 -0.38 7.91
N ALA A 134 -2.90 0.36 7.11
CA ALA A 134 -3.33 -0.15 5.81
C ALA A 134 -3.41 0.93 4.74
N ILE A 135 -2.91 0.61 3.56
CA ILE A 135 -3.11 1.39 2.35
C ILE A 135 -3.87 0.52 1.34
N TRP A 136 -4.99 1.05 0.88
CA TRP A 136 -5.77 0.52 -0.22
C TRP A 136 -5.53 1.40 -1.44
N ASP A 137 -5.21 0.80 -2.57
CA ASP A 137 -4.86 1.53 -3.82
C ASP A 137 -6.13 2.12 -4.46
N LEU A 138 -6.71 3.14 -3.80
CA LEU A 138 -7.89 3.85 -4.31
C LEU A 138 -7.68 4.43 -5.71
N PRO A 139 -6.49 4.98 -6.05
CA PRO A 139 -6.18 5.38 -7.40
C PRO A 139 -6.36 4.25 -8.43
N GLU A 140 -6.02 3.00 -8.08
CA GLU A 140 -6.22 1.84 -8.96
C GLU A 140 -7.71 1.63 -9.30
N LEU A 141 -8.59 1.74 -8.31
CA LEU A 141 -10.04 1.65 -8.53
C LEU A 141 -10.57 2.86 -9.32
N MET A 142 -10.06 4.08 -9.04
CA MET A 142 -10.42 5.29 -9.79
C MET A 142 -10.03 5.17 -11.28
N MET A 143 -8.87 4.60 -11.58
CA MET A 143 -8.40 4.39 -12.96
C MET A 143 -9.28 3.39 -13.72
N GLN A 144 -9.68 2.27 -13.08
CA GLN A 144 -10.60 1.30 -13.65
C GLN A 144 -11.97 1.91 -13.94
N ALA A 145 -12.43 2.81 -13.10
CA ALA A 145 -13.64 3.60 -13.33
C ALA A 145 -13.46 4.72 -14.38
N GLY A 146 -12.24 4.90 -14.92
CA GLY A 146 -11.85 6.01 -15.79
C GLY A 146 -12.05 7.36 -15.12
N ALA A 147 -11.89 7.45 -13.82
CA ALA A 147 -12.21 8.61 -12.98
C ALA A 147 -10.98 9.20 -12.26
N TRP A 148 -9.77 8.75 -12.58
CA TRP A 148 -8.53 9.30 -12.02
C TRP A 148 -8.31 10.73 -12.48
N PRO A 149 -8.34 11.77 -11.58
CA PRO A 149 -8.33 13.16 -11.99
C PRO A 149 -6.94 13.80 -11.94
N MET A 150 -5.87 13.01 -11.87
CA MET A 150 -4.51 13.47 -11.74
C MET A 150 -3.66 13.09 -12.96
N ALA A 151 -2.37 13.43 -12.93
CA ALA A 151 -1.44 13.11 -14.01
C ALA A 151 -1.35 11.59 -14.27
N PRO A 152 -1.08 11.18 -15.51
CA PRO A 152 -0.76 9.80 -15.82
C PRO A 152 0.51 9.33 -15.08
N SER A 153 0.57 8.06 -14.75
CA SER A 153 1.75 7.43 -14.17
C SER A 153 2.94 7.47 -15.13
N LEU A 154 4.13 7.66 -14.59
CA LEU A 154 5.37 7.51 -15.36
C LEU A 154 5.68 6.04 -15.64
N GLY A 155 5.46 5.17 -14.67
CA GLY A 155 5.55 3.73 -14.81
C GLY A 155 4.32 3.13 -15.51
N ARG A 156 4.26 1.80 -15.57
CA ARG A 156 3.15 1.09 -16.24
C ARG A 156 2.08 0.68 -15.25
N GLU A 157 0.85 1.06 -15.53
CA GLU A 157 -0.32 0.55 -14.84
C GLU A 157 -0.71 -0.82 -15.37
N PHE A 158 -0.91 -1.79 -14.48
CA PHE A 158 -1.45 -3.10 -14.81
C PHE A 158 -1.87 -3.85 -13.53
N PHE A 159 -2.57 -4.96 -13.68
CA PHE A 159 -2.91 -5.83 -12.54
C PHE A 159 -1.64 -6.42 -11.93
N VAL A 160 -1.30 -5.99 -10.71
CA VAL A 160 -0.07 -6.40 -10.03
C VAL A 160 -0.20 -7.85 -9.54
N PRO A 161 0.67 -8.76 -9.99
CA PRO A 161 0.62 -10.15 -9.55
C PRO A 161 1.21 -10.32 -8.15
N GLY A 162 0.87 -11.44 -7.51
CA GLY A 162 1.63 -11.96 -6.38
C GLY A 162 3.02 -12.46 -6.79
N PRO A 163 3.79 -13.03 -5.84
CA PRO A 163 5.14 -13.53 -6.09
C PRO A 163 5.19 -14.53 -7.24
N ALA A 164 6.19 -14.38 -8.11
CA ALA A 164 6.38 -15.28 -9.26
C ALA A 164 6.59 -16.74 -8.84
N THR A 165 7.10 -16.97 -7.64
CA THR A 165 7.33 -18.28 -7.03
C THR A 165 6.08 -18.88 -6.37
N GLN A 166 4.99 -18.09 -6.23
CA GLN A 166 3.73 -18.48 -5.60
C GLN A 166 3.87 -18.98 -4.15
N ASP A 167 4.89 -18.51 -3.44
CA ASP A 167 5.24 -18.87 -2.05
C ASP A 167 5.04 -17.73 -1.04
N GLY A 168 4.31 -16.68 -1.43
CA GLY A 168 4.07 -15.51 -0.58
C GLY A 168 3.24 -15.79 0.68
N PHE A 169 2.55 -16.94 0.76
CA PHE A 169 2.07 -17.49 2.03
C PHE A 169 3.24 -18.21 2.70
N VAL A 170 4.08 -17.44 3.40
CA VAL A 170 5.30 -17.99 4.00
C VAL A 170 4.92 -19.03 5.06
N ARG A 171 5.26 -20.28 4.78
CA ARG A 171 4.93 -21.46 5.60
C ARG A 171 6.19 -22.09 6.15
N GLY A 172 6.07 -22.76 7.26
CA GLY A 172 7.17 -23.44 7.94
C GLY A 172 7.54 -22.72 9.24
N PRO A 173 8.51 -23.25 9.98
CA PRO A 173 9.03 -22.61 11.16
C PRO A 173 9.72 -21.30 10.77
N TRP A 174 9.52 -20.26 11.59
CA TRP A 174 10.20 -18.99 11.40
C TRP A 174 11.69 -19.12 11.73
N ASP A 175 12.51 -18.73 10.78
CA ASP A 175 13.96 -18.68 10.92
C ASP A 175 14.39 -17.24 11.22
N ARG A 176 14.80 -16.98 12.47
CA ARG A 176 15.19 -15.65 12.94
C ARG A 176 16.41 -15.11 12.17
N ASP A 177 17.39 -15.95 11.91
CA ASP A 177 18.63 -15.52 11.29
C ASP A 177 18.42 -15.16 9.81
N GLN A 178 17.64 -15.98 9.10
CA GLN A 178 17.26 -15.68 7.72
C GLN A 178 16.37 -14.42 7.62
N ALA A 179 15.40 -14.29 8.51
CA ALA A 179 14.53 -13.11 8.59
C ALA A 179 15.33 -11.83 8.84
N ALA A 180 16.27 -11.87 9.80
CA ALA A 180 17.17 -10.75 10.09
C ALA A 180 18.05 -10.41 8.88
N ALA A 181 18.66 -11.41 8.23
CA ALA A 181 19.50 -11.20 7.06
C ALA A 181 18.73 -10.56 5.89
N SER A 182 17.46 -10.97 5.68
CA SER A 182 16.57 -10.37 4.69
C SER A 182 16.27 -8.89 5.02
N CYS A 183 15.97 -8.57 6.27
CA CYS A 183 15.74 -7.19 6.72
C CYS A 183 17.01 -6.34 6.59
N ASP A 184 18.16 -6.83 7.05
CA ASP A 184 19.44 -6.10 6.98
C ASP A 184 19.80 -5.74 5.54
N HIS A 185 19.57 -6.66 4.60
CA HIS A 185 19.77 -6.41 3.18
C HIS A 185 18.89 -5.25 2.66
N ILE A 186 17.62 -5.19 3.08
CA ILE A 186 16.70 -4.11 2.70
C ILE A 186 17.12 -2.79 3.35
N VAL A 187 17.45 -2.78 4.64
CA VAL A 187 17.89 -1.58 5.36
C VAL A 187 19.16 -1.00 4.75
N ASP A 188 20.16 -1.86 4.43
CA ASP A 188 21.39 -1.43 3.74
C ASP A 188 21.09 -0.87 2.34
N MET A 189 20.22 -1.52 1.58
CA MET A 189 19.77 -1.03 0.27
C MET A 189 19.11 0.35 0.39
N LEU A 190 18.20 0.55 1.32
CA LEU A 190 17.53 1.84 1.53
C LEU A 190 18.52 2.93 1.92
N ALA A 191 19.51 2.64 2.76
CA ALA A 191 20.57 3.57 3.11
C ALA A 191 21.43 3.97 1.90
N HIS A 192 21.64 3.07 0.93
CA HIS A 192 22.33 3.40 -0.31
C HIS A 192 21.50 4.27 -1.24
N LEU A 193 20.18 4.04 -1.32
CA LEU A 193 19.29 4.86 -2.14
C LEU A 193 19.28 6.34 -1.72
N THR A 194 19.45 6.64 -0.44
CA THR A 194 19.48 8.02 0.09
C THR A 194 20.77 8.78 -0.20
N ARG A 195 21.79 8.14 -0.78
CA ARG A 195 23.04 8.82 -1.14
C ARG A 195 22.90 9.76 -2.33
N HIS A 196 22.01 9.42 -3.26
CA HIS A 196 21.70 10.29 -4.40
C HIS A 196 20.58 11.28 -4.03
N PRO A 197 20.65 12.57 -4.45
CA PRO A 197 21.71 13.20 -5.24
C PRO A 197 22.87 13.80 -4.42
N ALA A 198 22.75 13.80 -3.10
CA ALA A 198 23.67 14.55 -2.22
C ALA A 198 25.15 14.10 -2.31
N GLN A 199 25.41 12.82 -2.60
CA GLN A 199 26.76 12.25 -2.65
C GLN A 199 27.28 11.97 -4.06
N GLY A 200 26.48 12.24 -5.09
CA GLY A 200 26.87 12.01 -6.48
C GLY A 200 25.70 11.64 -7.39
N GLY A 201 26.02 11.15 -8.58
CA GLY A 201 25.04 10.65 -9.55
C GLY A 201 24.38 9.34 -9.11
N PRO A 202 23.50 8.77 -9.96
CA PRO A 202 22.76 7.53 -9.61
C PRO A 202 23.64 6.31 -9.29
N GLU A 203 24.90 6.32 -9.68
CA GLU A 203 25.88 5.25 -9.41
C GLU A 203 26.18 5.06 -7.92
N VAL A 204 26.07 6.12 -7.09
CA VAL A 204 26.34 6.03 -5.64
C VAL A 204 25.33 5.14 -4.90
N MET A 205 24.21 4.83 -5.53
CA MET A 205 23.18 3.95 -4.99
C MET A 205 23.53 2.46 -5.09
N GLU A 206 24.56 2.10 -5.86
CA GLU A 206 25.07 0.73 -6.03
C GLU A 206 23.95 -0.31 -6.27
N MET A 207 22.99 0.01 -7.14
CA MET A 207 21.77 -0.79 -7.33
C MET A 207 22.06 -2.27 -7.62
N GLU A 208 23.10 -2.54 -8.40
CA GLU A 208 23.48 -3.90 -8.81
C GLU A 208 23.95 -4.79 -7.64
N ARG A 209 24.33 -4.19 -6.50
CA ARG A 209 24.67 -4.91 -5.29
C ARG A 209 23.46 -5.52 -4.60
N PHE A 210 22.31 -4.86 -4.71
CA PHE A 210 21.10 -5.19 -3.95
C PHE A 210 20.00 -5.83 -4.81
N TRP A 211 19.94 -5.46 -6.08
CA TRP A 211 18.81 -5.76 -6.94
C TRP A 211 19.17 -6.76 -8.04
N HIS A 212 18.32 -7.75 -8.20
CA HIS A 212 18.45 -8.68 -9.34
C HIS A 212 18.26 -7.91 -10.66
N PRO A 213 19.05 -8.16 -11.73
CA PRO A 213 18.98 -7.40 -12.99
C PRO A 213 17.59 -7.35 -13.64
N ARG A 214 16.78 -8.37 -13.40
CA ARG A 214 15.41 -8.49 -13.93
C ARG A 214 14.35 -8.38 -12.83
N PHE A 215 14.60 -7.55 -11.81
CA PHE A 215 13.61 -7.32 -10.77
C PHE A 215 12.37 -6.57 -11.29
N ASN A 216 11.26 -6.73 -10.59
CA ASN A 216 10.08 -5.91 -10.76
C ASN A 216 9.87 -5.05 -9.51
N TRP A 217 9.59 -3.77 -9.73
CA TRP A 217 9.13 -2.83 -8.74
C TRP A 217 7.67 -2.50 -9.02
N TYR A 218 6.77 -2.97 -8.19
CA TYR A 218 5.33 -2.81 -8.33
C TYR A 218 4.87 -1.60 -7.52
N GLY A 219 4.99 -0.40 -8.09
CA GLY A 219 4.54 0.85 -7.46
C GLY A 219 3.02 0.96 -7.38
N PRO A 220 2.50 1.94 -6.60
CA PRO A 220 1.07 2.21 -6.52
C PRO A 220 0.55 2.77 -7.85
N ALA A 221 -0.76 2.66 -8.06
CA ALA A 221 -1.41 3.39 -9.16
C ALA A 221 -1.21 4.89 -8.98
N GLY A 222 -0.88 5.59 -10.07
CA GLY A 222 -0.43 6.99 -10.06
C GLY A 222 1.08 7.15 -10.14
N ILE A 223 1.87 6.16 -9.70
CA ILE A 223 3.32 6.07 -9.96
C ILE A 223 3.58 5.01 -11.03
N GLY A 224 2.95 3.84 -10.90
CA GLY A 224 3.05 2.72 -11.83
C GLY A 224 4.24 1.81 -11.59
N THR A 225 4.28 0.71 -12.29
CA THR A 225 5.28 -0.35 -12.19
C THR A 225 6.47 -0.12 -13.12
N ALA A 226 7.64 -0.56 -12.68
CA ALA A 226 8.88 -0.53 -13.44
C ALA A 226 9.63 -1.87 -13.37
N ARG A 227 10.48 -2.14 -14.36
CA ARG A 227 11.27 -3.37 -14.44
C ARG A 227 12.74 -3.08 -14.64
N GLY A 228 13.58 -3.76 -13.84
CA GLY A 228 15.03 -3.65 -13.87
C GLY A 228 15.54 -2.28 -13.45
N VAL A 229 16.86 -2.14 -13.33
CA VAL A 229 17.48 -0.91 -12.84
C VAL A 229 17.12 0.31 -13.70
N SER A 230 17.20 0.19 -15.02
CA SER A 230 16.89 1.29 -15.94
C SER A 230 15.44 1.75 -15.83
N GLY A 231 14.48 0.80 -15.83
CA GLY A 231 13.06 1.14 -15.70
C GLY A 231 12.75 1.79 -14.37
N PHE A 232 13.22 1.22 -13.27
CA PHE A 232 13.00 1.75 -11.93
C PHE A 232 13.60 3.15 -11.75
N ARG A 233 14.87 3.36 -12.20
CA ARG A 233 15.52 4.68 -12.15
C ARG A 233 14.76 5.73 -12.95
N ASN A 234 14.40 5.42 -14.19
CA ASN A 234 13.85 6.41 -15.09
C ASN A 234 12.40 6.79 -14.78
N TRP A 235 11.59 5.82 -14.32
CA TRP A 235 10.16 6.03 -14.16
C TRP A 235 9.70 6.29 -12.73
N HIS A 236 10.58 6.04 -11.74
CA HIS A 236 10.27 6.30 -10.34
C HIS A 236 11.42 6.97 -9.58
N GLN A 237 12.56 6.29 -9.44
CA GLN A 237 13.56 6.64 -8.44
C GLN A 237 14.18 8.02 -8.68
N ILE A 238 14.66 8.31 -9.89
CA ILE A 238 15.28 9.60 -10.21
C ILE A 238 14.27 10.74 -10.15
N PRO A 239 13.06 10.66 -10.77
CA PRO A 239 12.04 11.67 -10.60
C PRO A 239 11.69 11.97 -9.14
N PHE A 240 11.56 10.93 -8.32
CA PHE A 240 11.26 11.05 -6.90
C PHE A 240 12.38 11.74 -6.11
N LEU A 241 13.62 11.29 -6.28
CA LEU A 241 14.77 11.83 -5.55
C LEU A 241 15.15 13.24 -6.00
N ASN A 242 15.00 13.56 -7.29
CA ASN A 242 15.22 14.91 -7.79
C ASN A 242 14.17 15.90 -7.25
N ALA A 243 12.94 15.46 -7.10
CA ALA A 243 11.87 16.29 -6.55
C ALA A 243 12.06 16.53 -5.03
N MET A 244 12.60 15.54 -4.32
CA MET A 244 12.76 15.51 -2.86
C MET A 244 14.20 15.12 -2.47
N PRO A 245 15.18 16.04 -2.69
CA PRO A 245 16.59 15.75 -2.50
C PRO A 245 17.01 15.58 -1.03
N ASP A 246 16.18 15.99 -0.09
CA ASP A 246 16.37 15.82 1.36
C ASP A 246 15.86 14.48 1.90
N ARG A 247 15.38 13.58 1.01
CA ARG A 247 14.94 12.24 1.39
C ARG A 247 16.07 11.49 2.11
N GLY A 248 15.72 10.87 3.25
CA GLY A 248 16.67 10.13 4.07
C GLY A 248 17.44 11.01 5.05
N ALA A 249 17.10 12.30 5.19
CA ALA A 249 17.50 13.07 6.33
C ALA A 249 17.04 12.36 7.62
N LYS A 250 17.94 12.26 8.61
CA LYS A 250 17.61 11.61 9.88
C LYS A 250 16.49 12.38 10.57
N ASP A 251 15.40 11.73 10.84
CA ASP A 251 14.29 12.24 11.63
C ASP A 251 13.91 11.19 12.69
N GLU A 252 14.22 11.50 13.94
CA GLU A 252 13.96 10.60 15.09
C GLU A 252 12.47 10.52 15.45
N THR A 253 11.63 11.33 14.81
CA THR A 253 10.17 11.30 15.01
C THR A 253 9.46 10.31 14.10
N LEU A 254 10.18 9.73 13.12
CA LEU A 254 9.63 8.70 12.25
C LEU A 254 9.70 7.33 12.94
N ASP A 255 8.61 6.62 12.87
CA ASP A 255 8.51 5.26 13.39
C ASP A 255 8.27 4.28 12.25
N PHE A 256 9.23 3.38 12.03
CA PHE A 256 9.12 2.36 11.00
C PHE A 256 9.54 1.00 11.54
N HIS A 257 8.75 0.01 11.16
CA HIS A 257 8.83 -1.34 11.67
C HIS A 257 9.25 -2.29 10.55
N PHE A 258 10.52 -2.71 10.57
CA PHE A 258 11.03 -3.73 9.66
C PHE A 258 10.90 -5.10 10.30
N PHE A 259 10.39 -6.07 9.54
CA PHE A 259 10.35 -7.47 9.95
C PHE A 259 10.49 -8.40 8.74
N GLY A 260 10.96 -9.62 8.98
CA GLY A 260 11.23 -10.60 7.94
C GLY A 260 10.61 -11.96 8.22
N ASP A 261 10.41 -12.74 7.15
CA ASP A 261 9.91 -14.11 7.19
C ASP A 261 10.52 -14.90 6.02
N GLY A 262 11.59 -15.64 6.27
CA GLY A 262 12.37 -16.30 5.22
C GLY A 262 13.01 -15.30 4.25
N ASP A 263 12.78 -15.49 2.95
CA ASP A 263 13.28 -14.61 1.88
C ASP A 263 12.39 -13.37 1.66
N TYR A 264 11.44 -13.12 2.54
CA TYR A 264 10.60 -11.93 2.51
C TYR A 264 10.97 -10.95 3.61
N ALA A 265 10.95 -9.67 3.27
CA ALA A 265 11.03 -8.57 4.22
C ALA A 265 9.88 -7.60 3.99
N ALA A 266 9.50 -6.88 5.03
CA ALA A 266 8.45 -5.89 4.96
C ALA A 266 8.76 -4.68 5.85
N VAL A 267 8.17 -3.54 5.51
CA VAL A 267 8.20 -2.34 6.35
C VAL A 267 6.83 -1.70 6.41
N THR A 268 6.48 -1.21 7.59
CA THR A 268 5.33 -0.34 7.85
C THR A 268 5.76 0.84 8.72
N GLY A 269 4.91 1.86 8.84
CA GLY A 269 5.13 3.06 9.64
C GLY A 269 4.17 4.17 9.25
N TRP A 270 3.75 5.00 10.23
CA TRP A 270 2.65 5.93 10.02
C TRP A 270 2.91 7.31 10.65
N PRO A 271 3.67 8.22 9.96
CA PRO A 271 4.38 8.07 8.68
C PRO A 271 5.74 7.38 8.84
N ASN A 272 6.29 6.88 7.73
CA ASN A 272 7.65 6.31 7.72
C ASN A 272 8.65 7.09 6.84
N MET A 273 8.24 8.19 6.24
CA MET A 273 9.13 9.09 5.50
C MET A 273 8.69 10.55 5.70
N ARG A 274 9.66 11.47 5.75
CA ARG A 274 9.45 12.93 5.78
C ARG A 274 10.48 13.60 4.90
N GLN A 275 10.03 14.46 3.99
CA GLN A 275 10.89 15.17 3.03
C GLN A 275 10.17 16.37 2.42
N SER A 276 10.91 17.23 1.71
CA SER A 276 10.34 18.44 1.09
C SER A 276 10.25 18.29 -0.42
N LEU A 277 9.09 18.61 -1.00
CA LEU A 277 8.92 18.76 -2.45
C LEU A 277 9.54 20.11 -2.87
N SER A 278 10.87 20.18 -2.99
CA SER A 278 11.61 21.43 -2.99
C SER A 278 12.39 21.72 -4.29
N ALA A 279 12.65 20.72 -5.13
CA ALA A 279 13.47 20.89 -6.34
C ALA A 279 12.66 20.73 -7.62
N ASP A 280 12.53 19.51 -8.16
CA ASP A 280 11.70 19.24 -9.32
C ASP A 280 10.24 19.01 -8.94
N GLY A 281 9.34 19.12 -9.92
CA GLY A 281 7.95 18.70 -9.73
C GLY A 281 7.83 17.18 -9.68
N TRP A 282 6.74 16.69 -9.05
CA TRP A 282 6.45 15.27 -8.95
C TRP A 282 4.94 15.00 -9.04
N LEU A 283 4.55 13.90 -9.67
CA LEU A 283 3.15 13.46 -9.83
C LEU A 283 2.23 14.54 -10.46
N GLY A 284 2.78 15.38 -11.33
CA GLY A 284 2.06 16.49 -11.99
C GLY A 284 1.92 17.74 -11.12
N LEU A 285 2.58 17.81 -9.97
CA LEU A 285 2.64 19.00 -9.14
C LEU A 285 3.99 19.71 -9.29
N PRO A 286 4.02 21.04 -9.29
CA PRO A 286 5.27 21.81 -9.24
C PRO A 286 5.90 21.70 -7.85
N PRO A 287 7.20 22.05 -7.70
CA PRO A 287 7.81 22.16 -6.39
C PRO A 287 7.11 23.23 -5.54
N THR A 288 6.82 22.88 -4.30
CA THR A 288 6.13 23.79 -3.35
C THR A 288 7.05 24.27 -2.23
N GLY A 289 8.17 23.58 -2.01
CA GLY A 289 9.03 23.78 -0.83
C GLY A 289 8.42 23.26 0.47
N GLN A 290 7.24 22.65 0.41
CA GLN A 290 6.53 22.17 1.59
C GLN A 290 7.12 20.83 2.07
N MET A 291 7.28 20.72 3.40
CA MET A 291 7.54 19.45 4.08
C MET A 291 6.30 18.58 4.03
N ILE A 292 6.48 17.31 3.69
CA ILE A 292 5.42 16.31 3.59
C ILE A 292 5.80 15.04 4.34
N ASP A 293 4.83 14.44 4.95
CA ASP A 293 4.89 13.09 5.52
C ASP A 293 4.40 12.09 4.49
N LEU A 294 5.14 11.00 4.28
CA LEU A 294 4.69 9.91 3.44
C LEU A 294 4.49 8.64 4.26
N ARG A 295 3.43 7.95 3.93
CA ARG A 295 3.08 6.63 4.43
C ARG A 295 3.31 5.65 3.31
N SER A 296 4.20 4.67 3.51
CA SER A 296 4.53 3.63 2.55
C SER A 296 4.50 2.26 3.23
N LEU A 297 3.86 1.33 2.61
CA LEU A 297 3.74 -0.04 3.09
C LEU A 297 4.31 -0.98 2.04
N ASP A 298 5.45 -1.62 2.34
CA ASP A 298 6.26 -2.29 1.34
C ASP A 298 6.52 -3.76 1.70
N PHE A 299 6.56 -4.60 0.66
CA PHE A 299 7.05 -5.97 0.72
C PHE A 299 8.18 -6.17 -0.29
N TRP A 300 9.19 -6.94 0.10
CA TRP A 300 10.27 -7.39 -0.78
C TRP A 300 10.37 -8.90 -0.75
N ARG A 301 10.67 -9.49 -1.91
CA ARG A 301 11.10 -10.87 -2.03
C ARG A 301 12.52 -10.92 -2.55
N LEU A 302 13.37 -11.65 -1.83
CA LEU A 302 14.74 -11.91 -2.21
C LEU A 302 14.85 -13.24 -2.98
N GLU A 303 15.82 -13.33 -3.85
CA GLU A 303 16.15 -14.52 -4.61
C GLU A 303 17.67 -14.58 -4.76
N ASN A 304 18.28 -15.60 -4.15
CA ASN A 304 19.75 -15.73 -4.11
C ASN A 304 20.45 -14.48 -3.54
N GLY A 305 19.91 -13.90 -2.49
CA GLY A 305 20.46 -12.72 -1.81
C GLY A 305 20.27 -11.39 -2.54
N LEU A 306 19.44 -11.34 -3.59
CA LEU A 306 19.13 -10.11 -4.33
C LEU A 306 17.62 -9.85 -4.33
N ILE A 307 17.21 -8.58 -4.27
CA ILE A 307 15.80 -8.19 -4.36
C ILE A 307 15.28 -8.52 -5.77
N ARG A 308 14.31 -9.41 -5.84
CA ARG A 308 13.72 -9.89 -7.09
C ARG A 308 12.39 -9.26 -7.41
N GLU A 309 11.61 -8.98 -6.37
CA GLU A 309 10.30 -8.33 -6.47
C GLU A 309 10.12 -7.40 -5.27
N ASN A 310 9.49 -6.26 -5.53
CA ASN A 310 9.13 -5.31 -4.48
C ASN A 310 7.73 -4.77 -4.78
N TRP A 311 6.83 -4.89 -3.83
CA TRP A 311 5.47 -4.35 -3.85
C TRP A 311 5.41 -3.15 -2.92
N VAL A 312 4.95 -2.03 -3.46
CA VAL A 312 4.93 -0.73 -2.76
C VAL A 312 3.54 -0.13 -2.86
N LEU A 313 2.98 0.28 -1.74
CA LEU A 313 1.86 1.21 -1.70
C LEU A 313 2.26 2.46 -0.93
N VAL A 314 1.93 3.60 -1.50
CA VAL A 314 2.10 4.93 -0.89
C VAL A 314 0.73 5.59 -0.82
N ASP A 315 0.41 6.22 0.31
CA ASP A 315 -0.83 6.99 0.46
C ASP A 315 -0.77 8.29 -0.37
N LEU A 316 -0.96 8.16 -1.69
CA LEU A 316 -0.87 9.28 -2.62
C LEU A 316 -1.98 10.31 -2.41
N LEU A 317 -3.16 9.89 -1.94
CA LEU A 317 -4.25 10.81 -1.69
C LEU A 317 -3.96 11.70 -0.50
N ASP A 318 -3.31 11.17 0.55
CA ASP A 318 -2.82 11.96 1.68
C ASP A 318 -1.72 12.94 1.25
N LEU A 319 -0.75 12.47 0.44
CA LEU A 319 0.27 13.33 -0.15
C LEU A 319 -0.33 14.51 -0.91
N TYR A 320 -1.29 14.27 -1.79
CA TYR A 320 -1.96 15.32 -2.54
C TYR A 320 -2.69 16.30 -1.60
N ALA A 321 -3.38 15.78 -0.57
CA ALA A 321 -4.09 16.59 0.41
C ALA A 321 -3.13 17.51 1.19
N GLN A 322 -1.97 17.00 1.64
CA GLN A 322 -0.93 17.80 2.28
C GLN A 322 -0.42 18.94 1.37
N LEU A 323 -0.34 18.70 0.08
CA LEU A 323 0.05 19.71 -0.93
C LEU A 323 -1.09 20.61 -1.40
N GLY A 324 -2.25 20.57 -0.71
CA GLY A 324 -3.40 21.43 -1.00
C GLY A 324 -4.24 21.00 -2.20
N VAL A 325 -4.09 19.75 -2.67
CA VAL A 325 -4.86 19.19 -3.78
C VAL A 325 -5.87 18.18 -3.26
N ASP A 326 -7.14 18.58 -3.16
CA ASP A 326 -8.25 17.68 -2.85
C ASP A 326 -8.61 16.85 -4.09
N VAL A 327 -8.04 15.65 -4.18
CA VAL A 327 -8.29 14.70 -5.28
C VAL A 327 -9.75 14.26 -5.31
N MET A 328 -10.41 14.14 -4.14
CA MET A 328 -11.81 13.75 -4.07
C MET A 328 -12.74 14.85 -4.60
N ALA A 329 -12.43 16.13 -4.34
CA ALA A 329 -13.15 17.25 -4.95
C ALA A 329 -12.99 17.27 -6.47
N ARG A 330 -11.77 17.06 -6.98
CA ARG A 330 -11.51 16.94 -8.41
C ARG A 330 -12.27 15.77 -9.04
N LEU A 331 -12.32 14.62 -8.37
CA LEU A 331 -13.11 13.47 -8.81
C LEU A 331 -14.60 13.82 -8.93
N ARG A 332 -15.17 14.52 -7.96
CA ARG A 332 -16.57 14.99 -8.01
C ARG A 332 -16.83 15.94 -9.17
N GLU A 333 -15.88 16.81 -9.48
CA GLU A 333 -15.96 17.70 -10.64
C GLU A 333 -15.96 16.93 -11.96
N PHE A 334 -15.07 15.94 -12.11
CA PHE A 334 -15.03 15.07 -13.28
C PHE A 334 -16.34 14.29 -13.46
N ASN A 335 -16.92 13.81 -12.37
CA ASN A 335 -18.18 13.05 -12.42
C ASN A 335 -19.38 13.91 -12.84
N LYS A 336 -19.37 15.22 -12.58
CA LYS A 336 -20.41 16.13 -13.09
C LYS A 336 -20.47 16.14 -14.63
N ALA A 337 -19.32 16.11 -15.29
CA ALA A 337 -19.25 16.07 -16.75
C ALA A 337 -19.74 14.73 -17.34
N ARG A 338 -19.68 13.65 -16.56
CA ARG A 338 -20.10 12.29 -16.98
C ARG A 338 -21.60 12.04 -16.78
N ASN A 339 -22.22 12.71 -15.81
CA ASN A 339 -23.63 12.64 -15.53
C ASN A 339 -24.28 14.01 -15.79
N PRO A 340 -24.49 14.41 -17.05
CA PRO A 340 -24.99 15.74 -17.41
C PRO A 340 -26.44 16.00 -16.95
N GLY A 341 -27.02 15.10 -16.18
CA GLY A 341 -28.44 15.14 -15.83
C GLY A 341 -29.33 14.57 -16.93
N PRO A 342 -30.64 14.50 -16.74
CA PRO A 342 -31.55 14.03 -17.77
C PRO A 342 -31.41 14.94 -19.01
N ILE A 343 -31.09 14.33 -20.16
CA ILE A 343 -31.09 15.03 -21.44
C ILE A 343 -32.53 15.52 -21.67
N PRO A 344 -32.77 16.84 -21.85
CA PRO A 344 -34.09 17.35 -22.15
C PRO A 344 -34.63 16.63 -23.39
N GLN A 345 -35.77 16.00 -23.27
CA GLN A 345 -36.43 15.36 -24.43
C GLN A 345 -36.63 16.42 -25.50
N ILE A 346 -36.31 16.10 -26.76
CA ILE A 346 -36.57 16.97 -27.90
C ILE A 346 -38.10 17.02 -28.03
N GLY A 347 -38.75 17.95 -27.38
CA GLY A 347 -40.19 18.11 -27.30
C GLY A 347 -40.64 19.04 -26.17
N ASP A 348 -39.81 19.25 -25.16
CA ASP A 348 -40.09 20.17 -24.05
C ASP A 348 -39.57 21.59 -24.31
N ARG A 349 -39.73 22.10 -25.51
CA ARG A 349 -39.60 23.56 -25.77
C ARG A 349 -40.96 24.18 -25.64
N PRO A 350 -41.08 25.27 -24.84
CA PRO A 350 -42.34 26.03 -24.74
C PRO A 350 -42.65 26.71 -26.09
#